data_76056249bd0f5aeb7fdcbc568d66ef76
#
_entry.id   76056249bd0f5aeb7fdcbc568d66ef76
#
_cell.length_a   1.000
_cell.length_b   1.000
_cell.length_c   1.000
_cell.angle_alpha   90.00
_cell.angle_beta   90.00
_cell.angle_gamma   90.00
#
_symmetry.space_group_name_H-M   'P 1'
#
loop_
_entity.id
_entity.type
_entity.pdbx_description
1 polymer ?
#
loop_
_entity_poly.entity_id
_entity_poly.type
_entity_poly.pdbx_seq_one_letter_code
_entity_poly.pdbx_strand_id
1 'polypeptide(L)'
;MTPRVPWTPIDVIQLLFVWIAALFIGQTTYGIFVPPKVEGLHPVRHEDNQTLSVEFLPNNKYKSTAENGTFSFKGKFAPQERNTIILSPYKSDKTHNVILKTTERDRLGIIIINIIFVQCSMVILIGILLFRYRINWNSAFGKLKDGPWVISLSCLIGLGFIIPAYGLNFISQIIVTALGGEVTTQEAVKMVSNSGSSTELILQALSVMILAPIAEELFFRGVVYTAIKQAGYPGLAVGFSAIFFASIHGSLTLILPLTLLAIVLIWIYEKTGSIFAPILVHATFNAVNFTMIKLLPEMMN
;
A
#
# COMPACT_ATOMS: atom_id res chain seq x y z
N MET A 1 -11.20 27.11 -9.73
CA MET A 1 -10.16 27.55 -8.77
C MET A 1 -10.38 26.82 -7.46
N THR A 2 -9.31 26.22 -6.95
CA THR A 2 -9.33 25.53 -5.67
C THR A 2 -9.64 26.48 -4.51
N PRO A 3 -10.29 26.01 -3.44
CA PRO A 3 -10.56 26.79 -2.25
C PRO A 3 -9.29 27.36 -1.62
N ARG A 4 -9.43 28.49 -0.92
CA ARG A 4 -8.36 29.02 -0.07
C ARG A 4 -8.41 28.31 1.28
N VAL A 5 -7.24 27.83 1.73
CA VAL A 5 -7.10 27.07 2.97
C VAL A 5 -6.20 27.82 3.97
N PRO A 6 -6.44 27.68 5.28
CA PRO A 6 -5.68 28.39 6.29
C PRO A 6 -4.35 27.74 6.66
N TRP A 7 -4.14 26.44 6.33
CA TRP A 7 -2.91 25.73 6.69
C TRP A 7 -1.74 26.09 5.80
N THR A 8 -0.56 26.00 6.39
CA THR A 8 0.72 26.35 5.80
C THR A 8 1.54 25.11 5.46
N PRO A 9 2.66 25.23 4.70
CA PRO A 9 3.59 24.11 4.52
C PRO A 9 4.13 23.50 5.82
N ILE A 10 4.23 24.29 6.89
CA ILE A 10 4.65 23.78 8.21
C ILE A 10 3.60 22.83 8.79
N ASP A 11 2.31 23.16 8.66
CA ASP A 11 1.23 22.26 9.09
C ASP A 11 1.24 20.93 8.31
N VAL A 12 1.58 20.98 7.02
CA VAL A 12 1.75 19.79 6.18
C VAL A 12 2.87 18.89 6.72
N ILE A 13 4.03 19.48 7.04
CA ILE A 13 5.16 18.75 7.61
C ILE A 13 4.79 18.12 8.95
N GLN A 14 4.13 18.87 9.85
CA GLN A 14 3.67 18.36 11.14
C GLN A 14 2.69 17.19 10.96
N LEU A 15 1.70 17.33 10.07
CA LEU A 15 0.74 16.27 9.78
C LEU A 15 1.43 15.02 9.25
N LEU A 16 2.41 15.20 8.35
CA LEU A 16 3.18 14.08 7.79
C LEU A 16 3.97 13.34 8.87
N PHE A 17 4.64 14.06 9.77
CA PHE A 17 5.37 13.44 10.90
C PHE A 17 4.45 12.62 11.80
N VAL A 18 3.29 13.18 12.17
CA VAL A 18 2.31 12.47 13.02
C VAL A 18 1.78 11.24 12.30
N TRP A 19 1.53 11.34 11.01
CA TRP A 19 1.07 10.20 10.21
C TRP A 19 2.13 9.09 10.10
N ILE A 20 3.39 9.44 9.81
CA ILE A 20 4.50 8.46 9.79
C ILE A 20 4.66 7.78 11.14
N ALA A 21 4.56 8.54 12.25
CA ALA A 21 4.59 7.96 13.60
C ALA A 21 3.43 6.96 13.82
N ALA A 22 2.22 7.29 13.38
CA ALA A 22 1.07 6.40 13.46
C ALA A 22 1.27 5.11 12.66
N LEU A 23 1.84 5.22 11.46
CA LEU A 23 2.20 4.05 10.63
C LEU A 23 3.20 3.15 11.33
N PHE A 24 4.26 3.73 11.88
CA PHE A 24 5.30 2.99 12.59
C PHE A 24 4.75 2.27 13.82
N ILE A 25 3.92 2.97 14.62
CA ILE A 25 3.24 2.38 15.79
C ILE A 25 2.33 1.23 15.35
N GLY A 26 1.53 1.42 14.30
CA GLY A 26 0.63 0.38 13.80
C GLY A 26 1.36 -0.87 13.35
N GLN A 27 2.41 -0.72 12.54
CA GLN A 27 3.21 -1.84 12.05
C GLN A 27 3.95 -2.56 13.18
N THR A 28 4.54 -1.80 14.13
CA THR A 28 5.25 -2.37 15.28
C THR A 28 4.30 -3.13 16.18
N THR A 29 3.15 -2.53 16.50
CA THR A 29 2.12 -3.16 17.33
C THR A 29 1.63 -4.46 16.68
N TYR A 30 1.36 -4.44 15.37
CA TYR A 30 0.97 -5.64 14.65
C TYR A 30 2.06 -6.73 14.71
N GLY A 31 3.32 -6.37 14.48
CA GLY A 31 4.44 -7.31 14.54
C GLY A 31 4.63 -7.96 15.91
N ILE A 32 4.30 -7.23 16.99
CA ILE A 32 4.39 -7.73 18.38
C ILE A 32 3.21 -8.66 18.73
N PHE A 33 1.97 -8.24 18.39
CA PHE A 33 0.76 -8.94 18.82
C PHE A 33 0.29 -10.01 17.86
N VAL A 34 0.72 -9.99 16.61
CA VAL A 34 0.37 -10.98 15.59
C VAL A 34 1.67 -11.65 15.10
N PRO A 35 2.23 -12.57 15.88
CA PRO A 35 3.37 -13.36 15.43
C PRO A 35 2.96 -14.16 14.18
N PRO A 36 3.89 -14.43 13.25
CA PRO A 36 3.61 -15.23 12.08
C PRO A 36 3.02 -16.57 12.52
N LYS A 37 1.81 -16.87 12.09
CA LYS A 37 1.20 -18.18 12.31
C LYS A 37 1.89 -19.18 11.41
N VAL A 38 2.57 -20.12 12.01
CA VAL A 38 3.13 -21.27 11.33
C VAL A 38 2.28 -22.45 11.77
N GLU A 39 1.27 -22.77 10.98
CA GLU A 39 0.41 -23.95 11.20
C GLU A 39 0.64 -24.93 10.05
N GLY A 40 0.95 -26.18 10.38
CA GLY A 40 0.99 -27.29 9.44
C GLY A 40 2.32 -28.03 9.36
N LEU A 41 2.33 -29.13 8.63
CA LEU A 41 3.52 -29.89 8.25
C LEU A 41 4.11 -29.25 6.99
N HIS A 42 5.33 -28.74 7.12
CA HIS A 42 6.07 -28.17 5.99
C HIS A 42 7.32 -29.01 5.71
N PRO A 43 7.54 -29.46 4.46
CA PRO A 43 8.81 -30.11 4.09
C PRO A 43 9.91 -29.05 4.11
N VAL A 44 10.97 -29.33 4.83
CA VAL A 44 12.13 -28.47 4.98
C VAL A 44 13.36 -29.20 4.47
N ARG A 45 14.18 -28.52 3.66
CA ARG A 45 15.43 -29.08 3.16
C ARG A 45 16.55 -28.82 4.17
N HIS A 46 17.17 -29.87 4.65
CA HIS A 46 18.36 -29.78 5.49
C HIS A 46 19.62 -29.52 4.65
N GLU A 47 20.69 -28.98 5.24
CA GLU A 47 21.97 -28.72 4.56
C GLU A 47 22.55 -29.97 3.89
N ASP A 48 22.24 -31.17 4.41
CA ASP A 48 22.67 -32.48 3.86
C ASP A 48 21.69 -33.04 2.78
N ASN A 49 20.86 -32.22 2.15
CA ASN A 49 19.86 -32.65 1.16
C ASN A 49 18.77 -33.61 1.67
N GLN A 50 18.63 -33.80 2.97
CA GLN A 50 17.55 -34.58 3.55
C GLN A 50 16.30 -33.72 3.73
N THR A 51 15.15 -34.28 3.35
CA THR A 51 13.84 -33.62 3.56
C THR A 51 13.36 -33.92 4.97
N LEU A 52 13.07 -32.85 5.72
CA LEU A 52 12.50 -32.95 7.06
C LEU A 52 11.04 -32.46 7.01
N SER A 53 10.16 -33.20 7.62
CA SER A 53 8.79 -32.73 7.91
C SER A 53 8.78 -32.02 9.25
N VAL A 54 8.41 -30.75 9.28
CA VAL A 54 8.36 -29.93 10.48
C VAL A 54 6.94 -29.60 10.83
N GLU A 55 6.51 -30.04 12.03
CA GLU A 55 5.22 -29.71 12.62
C GLU A 55 5.42 -28.58 13.62
N PHE A 56 4.77 -27.45 13.40
CA PHE A 56 4.82 -26.32 14.32
C PHE A 56 3.75 -26.46 15.38
N LEU A 57 4.16 -26.29 16.63
CA LEU A 57 3.33 -26.41 17.80
C LEU A 57 3.10 -25.04 18.46
N PRO A 58 2.03 -24.88 19.28
CA PRO A 58 1.83 -23.65 20.05
C PRO A 58 3.06 -23.25 20.88
N ASN A 59 3.16 -21.94 21.20
CA ASN A 59 4.25 -21.37 22.00
C ASN A 59 5.64 -21.48 21.36
N ASN A 60 5.73 -21.28 20.04
CA ASN A 60 6.98 -21.27 19.28
C ASN A 60 7.77 -22.58 19.41
N LYS A 61 7.08 -23.69 19.59
CA LYS A 61 7.69 -25.03 19.59
C LYS A 61 7.55 -25.69 18.23
N TYR A 62 8.45 -26.59 17.91
CA TYR A 62 8.36 -27.42 16.73
C TYR A 62 8.74 -28.86 17.01
N LYS A 63 8.23 -29.76 16.16
CA LYS A 63 8.65 -31.16 16.07
C LYS A 63 9.03 -31.41 14.62
N SER A 64 10.24 -31.91 14.39
CA SER A 64 10.69 -32.31 13.06
C SER A 64 10.95 -33.81 13.02
N THR A 65 10.61 -34.45 11.90
CA THR A 65 10.82 -35.87 11.67
C THR A 65 11.41 -36.05 10.29
N ALA A 66 12.46 -36.85 10.16
CA ALA A 66 13.03 -37.21 8.86
C ALA A 66 12.02 -38.08 8.06
N GLU A 67 11.99 -37.92 6.74
CA GLU A 67 11.08 -38.71 5.88
C GLU A 67 11.30 -40.23 6.04
N ASN A 68 12.51 -40.64 6.34
CA ASN A 68 12.84 -42.06 6.61
C ASN A 68 12.58 -42.49 8.06
N GLY A 69 12.05 -41.62 8.91
CA GLY A 69 11.72 -41.91 10.33
C GLY A 69 12.94 -42.13 11.24
N THR A 70 14.16 -41.89 10.77
CA THR A 70 15.39 -42.23 11.51
C THR A 70 15.69 -41.32 12.69
N PHE A 71 15.18 -40.10 12.71
CA PHE A 71 15.33 -39.20 13.83
C PHE A 71 14.20 -38.16 13.92
N SER A 72 13.94 -37.69 15.12
CA SER A 72 13.02 -36.57 15.37
C SER A 72 13.62 -35.57 16.33
N PHE A 73 13.38 -34.30 16.09
CA PHE A 73 13.80 -33.20 16.95
C PHE A 73 12.59 -32.47 17.53
N LYS A 74 12.74 -31.95 18.73
CA LYS A 74 11.80 -31.00 19.33
C LYS A 74 12.58 -29.78 19.79
N GLY A 75 12.08 -28.60 19.55
CA GLY A 75 12.78 -27.38 19.94
C GLY A 75 11.87 -26.16 20.00
N LYS A 76 12.49 -25.02 20.19
CA LYS A 76 11.84 -23.71 20.07
C LYS A 76 12.39 -23.02 18.84
N PHE A 77 11.58 -22.23 18.16
CA PHE A 77 12.04 -21.40 17.06
C PHE A 77 11.93 -19.92 17.42
N ALA A 78 12.87 -19.12 16.92
CA ALA A 78 12.82 -17.68 16.94
C ALA A 78 12.51 -17.20 15.53
N PRO A 79 11.48 -16.37 15.31
CA PRO A 79 11.25 -15.76 14.01
C PRO A 79 12.43 -14.82 13.71
N GLN A 80 13.17 -15.09 12.67
CA GLN A 80 14.16 -14.17 12.12
C GLN A 80 13.74 -13.75 10.72
N GLU A 81 14.01 -12.49 10.41
CA GLU A 81 13.78 -11.78 9.15
C GLU A 81 13.02 -12.49 8.03
N ARG A 82 11.85 -11.99 7.84
CA ARG A 82 10.91 -12.09 6.70
C ARG A 82 10.51 -13.48 6.18
N ASN A 83 11.32 -14.52 6.22
CA ASN A 83 10.97 -15.86 5.75
C ASN A 83 11.90 -16.96 6.26
N THR A 84 12.75 -16.68 7.22
CA THR A 84 13.70 -17.65 7.79
C THR A 84 13.35 -17.90 9.24
N ILE A 85 13.19 -19.16 9.62
CA ILE A 85 13.03 -19.56 11.02
C ILE A 85 14.28 -20.36 11.39
N ILE A 86 14.95 -19.96 12.47
CA ILE A 86 16.02 -20.74 13.04
C ILE A 86 15.40 -21.78 13.97
N LEU A 87 15.60 -23.04 13.67
CA LEU A 87 15.22 -24.15 14.52
C LEU A 87 16.38 -24.47 15.45
N SER A 88 16.21 -24.23 16.75
CA SER A 88 17.18 -24.65 17.76
C SER A 88 16.72 -25.95 18.40
N PRO A 89 17.43 -27.06 18.23
CA PRO A 89 17.08 -28.33 18.88
C PRO A 89 17.22 -28.21 20.38
N TYR A 90 16.28 -28.80 21.10
CA TYR A 90 16.32 -28.88 22.55
C TYR A 90 17.48 -29.82 22.96
N LYS A 91 18.56 -29.29 23.56
CA LYS A 91 19.75 -29.98 24.01
C LYS A 91 20.86 -30.31 22.98
N SER A 92 20.97 -29.63 21.88
CA SER A 92 22.11 -29.76 20.97
C SER A 92 22.76 -28.39 20.75
N ASP A 93 24.10 -28.34 20.79
CA ASP A 93 24.90 -27.14 20.52
C ASP A 93 24.94 -26.75 19.02
N LYS A 94 24.28 -27.51 18.16
CA LYS A 94 24.19 -27.22 16.72
C LYS A 94 22.90 -26.54 16.37
N THR A 95 22.98 -25.29 15.98
CA THR A 95 21.86 -24.54 15.36
C THR A 95 21.72 -24.97 13.91
N HIS A 96 20.55 -25.40 13.51
CA HIS A 96 20.23 -25.69 12.12
C HIS A 96 19.47 -24.51 11.52
N ASN A 97 20.05 -23.86 10.52
CA ASN A 97 19.36 -22.84 9.73
C ASN A 97 18.41 -23.54 8.76
N VAL A 98 17.13 -23.30 8.93
CA VAL A 98 16.09 -23.87 8.09
C VAL A 98 15.39 -22.76 7.36
N ILE A 99 15.51 -22.73 6.04
CA ILE A 99 14.78 -21.77 5.21
C ILE A 99 13.38 -22.31 5.01
N LEU A 100 12.40 -21.72 5.71
CA LEU A 100 11.00 -21.98 5.45
C LEU A 100 10.53 -21.14 4.28
N LYS A 101 10.15 -21.77 3.17
CA LYS A 101 9.37 -21.10 2.14
C LYS A 101 8.00 -20.79 2.71
N THR A 102 7.77 -19.50 2.97
CA THR A 102 6.50 -18.86 3.25
C THR A 102 5.76 -19.32 4.51
N THR A 103 6.00 -18.61 5.61
CA THR A 103 4.92 -18.38 6.57
C THR A 103 3.85 -17.55 5.86
N GLU A 104 2.67 -18.08 5.65
CA GLU A 104 1.53 -17.26 5.25
C GLU A 104 1.27 -16.27 6.39
N ARG A 105 1.67 -15.00 6.18
CA ARG A 105 1.29 -13.93 7.09
C ARG A 105 -0.23 -13.84 7.08
N ASP A 106 -0.80 -13.53 8.22
CA ASP A 106 -2.21 -13.18 8.32
C ASP A 106 -2.52 -11.99 7.41
N ARG A 107 -2.85 -12.29 6.15
CA ARG A 107 -3.15 -11.30 5.11
C ARG A 107 -4.28 -10.38 5.52
N LEU A 108 -5.30 -10.96 6.16
CA LEU A 108 -6.44 -10.20 6.64
C LEU A 108 -6.01 -9.14 7.67
N GLY A 109 -5.16 -9.52 8.61
CA GLY A 109 -4.61 -8.60 9.60
C GLY A 109 -3.79 -7.48 8.96
N ILE A 110 -2.97 -7.76 7.94
CA ILE A 110 -2.21 -6.74 7.21
C ILE A 110 -3.15 -5.77 6.50
N ILE A 111 -4.21 -6.26 5.85
CA ILE A 111 -5.20 -5.41 5.17
C ILE A 111 -5.89 -4.49 6.19
N ILE A 112 -6.34 -5.02 7.32
CA ILE A 112 -7.01 -4.26 8.38
C ILE A 112 -6.07 -3.17 8.95
N ILE A 113 -4.82 -3.52 9.24
CA ILE A 113 -3.82 -2.57 9.73
C ILE A 113 -3.57 -1.46 8.71
N ASN A 114 -3.46 -1.77 7.43
CA ASN A 114 -3.32 -0.76 6.38
C ASN A 114 -4.55 0.17 6.32
N ILE A 115 -5.76 -0.37 6.40
CA ILE A 115 -6.97 0.45 6.43
C ILE A 115 -6.94 1.41 7.63
N ILE A 116 -6.66 0.91 8.84
CA ILE A 116 -6.71 1.71 10.07
C ILE A 116 -5.58 2.74 10.10
N PHE A 117 -4.34 2.31 9.94
CA PHE A 117 -3.16 3.15 10.19
C PHE A 117 -2.69 3.94 8.98
N VAL A 118 -3.01 3.53 7.75
CA VAL A 118 -2.68 4.31 6.55
C VAL A 118 -3.85 5.23 6.18
N GLN A 119 -5.02 4.66 5.93
CA GLN A 119 -6.13 5.40 5.32
C GLN A 119 -6.98 6.14 6.36
N CYS A 120 -7.50 5.44 7.37
CA CYS A 120 -8.34 6.07 8.38
C CYS A 120 -7.58 7.09 9.22
N SER A 121 -6.33 6.81 9.60
CA SER A 121 -5.51 7.77 10.35
C SER A 121 -5.30 9.06 9.58
N MET A 122 -5.03 8.99 8.27
CA MET A 122 -4.89 10.18 7.43
C MET A 122 -6.16 11.00 7.39
N VAL A 123 -7.33 10.37 7.20
CA VAL A 123 -8.63 11.07 7.18
C VAL A 123 -8.92 11.71 8.55
N ILE A 124 -8.62 11.00 9.65
CA ILE A 124 -8.78 11.54 11.02
C ILE A 124 -7.87 12.75 11.24
N LEU A 125 -6.60 12.68 10.85
CA LEU A 125 -5.66 13.78 10.99
C LEU A 125 -6.09 15.02 10.19
N ILE A 126 -6.63 14.82 8.99
CA ILE A 126 -7.22 15.92 8.20
C ILE A 126 -8.47 16.47 8.89
N GLY A 127 -9.31 15.62 9.48
CA GLY A 127 -10.44 16.06 10.30
C GLY A 127 -10.00 16.91 11.49
N ILE A 128 -8.92 16.52 12.17
CA ILE A 128 -8.30 17.29 13.26
C ILE A 128 -7.78 18.65 12.73
N LEU A 129 -7.17 18.67 11.55
CA LEU A 129 -6.70 19.91 10.91
C LEU A 129 -7.87 20.87 10.64
N LEU A 130 -8.98 20.37 10.08
CA LEU A 130 -10.21 21.17 9.86
C LEU A 130 -10.77 21.72 11.18
N PHE A 131 -10.81 20.89 12.21
CA PHE A 131 -11.27 21.29 13.54
C PHE A 131 -10.37 22.38 14.15
N ARG A 132 -9.05 22.21 14.08
CA ARG A 132 -8.05 23.18 14.57
C ARG A 132 -8.23 24.56 13.93
N TYR A 133 -8.49 24.59 12.61
CA TYR A 133 -8.68 25.83 11.87
C TYR A 133 -10.14 26.31 11.81
N ARG A 134 -11.05 25.57 12.44
CA ARG A 134 -12.51 25.88 12.45
C ARG A 134 -13.07 26.09 11.03
N ILE A 135 -12.61 25.33 10.08
CA ILE A 135 -13.05 25.37 8.69
C ILE A 135 -13.94 24.18 8.37
N ASN A 136 -15.03 24.40 7.66
CA ASN A 136 -15.90 23.32 7.23
C ASN A 136 -15.41 22.67 5.93
N TRP A 137 -15.85 21.45 5.67
CA TRP A 137 -15.49 20.64 4.50
C TRP A 137 -15.61 21.40 3.17
N ASN A 138 -16.78 22.04 2.93
CA ASN A 138 -17.03 22.71 1.67
C ASN A 138 -16.11 23.91 1.42
N SER A 139 -15.71 24.58 2.49
CA SER A 139 -14.77 25.71 2.42
C SER A 139 -13.34 25.25 2.22
N ALA A 140 -12.98 24.06 2.75
CA ALA A 140 -11.64 23.48 2.62
C ALA A 140 -11.40 22.79 1.26
N PHE A 141 -12.40 22.04 0.79
CA PHE A 141 -12.23 21.11 -0.33
C PHE A 141 -13.18 21.38 -1.51
N GLY A 142 -14.02 22.41 -1.40
CA GLY A 142 -15.00 22.78 -2.43
C GLY A 142 -16.27 21.94 -2.43
N LYS A 143 -17.25 22.42 -3.15
CA LYS A 143 -18.53 21.73 -3.36
C LYS A 143 -18.56 21.09 -4.73
N LEU A 144 -19.19 19.93 -4.83
CA LEU A 144 -19.51 19.33 -6.13
C LEU A 144 -20.63 20.15 -6.78
N LYS A 145 -20.26 21.00 -7.75
CA LYS A 145 -21.21 21.72 -8.63
C LYS A 145 -21.40 20.89 -9.88
N ASP A 146 -22.57 21.01 -10.51
CA ASP A 146 -22.91 20.27 -11.74
C ASP A 146 -22.64 18.75 -11.62
N GLY A 147 -23.11 18.17 -10.48
CA GLY A 147 -22.77 16.84 -10.02
C GLY A 147 -22.80 15.74 -11.09
N PRO A 148 -23.91 15.54 -11.86
CA PRO A 148 -23.96 14.47 -12.86
C PRO A 148 -22.88 14.61 -13.95
N TRP A 149 -22.65 15.84 -14.43
CA TRP A 149 -21.63 16.11 -15.45
C TRP A 149 -20.20 15.86 -14.92
N VAL A 150 -19.90 16.39 -13.75
CA VAL A 150 -18.57 16.21 -13.14
C VAL A 150 -18.30 14.74 -12.82
N ILE A 151 -19.30 14.01 -12.34
CA ILE A 151 -19.19 12.55 -12.09
C ILE A 151 -18.86 11.82 -13.39
N SER A 152 -19.66 12.04 -14.46
CA SER A 152 -19.46 11.37 -15.75
C SER A 152 -18.09 11.70 -16.35
N LEU A 153 -17.70 12.98 -16.34
CA LEU A 153 -16.41 13.43 -16.84
C LEU A 153 -15.26 12.80 -16.04
N SER A 154 -15.34 12.76 -14.72
CA SER A 154 -14.32 12.16 -13.86
C SER A 154 -14.16 10.66 -14.15
N CYS A 155 -15.25 9.92 -14.28
CA CYS A 155 -15.20 8.50 -14.65
C CYS A 155 -14.57 8.31 -16.04
N LEU A 156 -14.94 9.12 -17.04
CA LEU A 156 -14.37 9.05 -18.38
C LEU A 156 -12.87 9.35 -18.38
N ILE A 157 -12.40 10.33 -17.59
CA ILE A 157 -10.97 10.62 -17.45
C ILE A 157 -10.25 9.44 -16.80
N GLY A 158 -10.81 8.88 -15.72
CA GLY A 158 -10.22 7.71 -15.04
C GLY A 158 -10.09 6.49 -15.95
N LEU A 159 -11.12 6.19 -16.73
CA LEU A 159 -11.12 5.14 -17.75
C LEU A 159 -10.10 5.43 -18.87
N GLY A 160 -10.14 6.65 -19.42
CA GLY A 160 -9.25 7.06 -20.52
C GLY A 160 -7.78 7.10 -20.13
N PHE A 161 -7.47 7.30 -18.85
CA PHE A 161 -6.10 7.33 -18.37
C PHE A 161 -5.44 5.94 -18.30
N ILE A 162 -6.20 4.86 -18.40
CA ILE A 162 -5.67 3.49 -18.38
C ILE A 162 -4.62 3.28 -19.48
N ILE A 163 -4.94 3.64 -20.71
CA ILE A 163 -4.04 3.44 -21.86
C ILE A 163 -2.70 4.19 -21.69
N PRO A 164 -2.68 5.53 -21.42
CA PRO A 164 -1.42 6.22 -21.20
C PRO A 164 -0.67 5.71 -19.96
N ALA A 165 -1.36 5.28 -18.91
CA ALA A 165 -0.70 4.73 -17.72
C ALA A 165 0.09 3.45 -18.05
N TYR A 166 -0.50 2.51 -18.77
CA TYR A 166 0.20 1.28 -19.18
C TYR A 166 1.32 1.57 -20.17
N GLY A 167 1.13 2.48 -21.13
CA GLY A 167 2.18 2.91 -22.05
C GLY A 167 3.38 3.51 -21.31
N LEU A 168 3.13 4.40 -20.34
CA LEU A 168 4.20 4.98 -19.52
C LEU A 168 4.86 3.95 -18.59
N ASN A 169 4.10 3.01 -18.05
CA ASN A 169 4.68 1.93 -17.25
C ASN A 169 5.63 1.07 -18.08
N PHE A 170 5.25 0.74 -19.32
CA PHE A 170 6.11 0.01 -20.25
C PHE A 170 7.40 0.79 -20.55
N ILE A 171 7.32 2.10 -20.83
CA ILE A 171 8.49 2.97 -21.03
C ILE A 171 9.36 2.99 -19.76
N SER A 172 8.75 3.11 -18.57
CA SER A 172 9.46 3.07 -17.30
C SER A 172 10.23 1.77 -17.09
N GLN A 173 9.62 0.62 -17.43
CA GLN A 173 10.29 -0.67 -17.33
C GLN A 173 11.52 -0.75 -18.23
N ILE A 174 11.43 -0.27 -19.48
CA ILE A 174 12.59 -0.18 -20.39
C ILE A 174 13.70 0.66 -19.76
N ILE A 175 13.36 1.84 -19.22
CA ILE A 175 14.35 2.75 -18.61
C ILE A 175 15.00 2.10 -17.39
N VAL A 176 14.20 1.54 -16.48
CA VAL A 176 14.70 0.89 -15.24
C VAL A 176 15.64 -0.26 -15.60
N THR A 177 15.26 -1.12 -16.55
CA THR A 177 16.10 -2.24 -17.01
C THR A 177 17.39 -1.75 -17.67
N ALA A 178 17.33 -0.72 -18.52
CA ALA A 178 18.51 -0.14 -19.17
C ALA A 178 19.50 0.48 -18.18
N LEU A 179 19.01 0.95 -17.02
CA LEU A 179 19.84 1.47 -15.92
C LEU A 179 20.34 0.36 -14.96
N GLY A 180 20.09 -0.91 -15.25
CA GLY A 180 20.48 -2.05 -14.40
C GLY A 180 19.59 -2.29 -13.19
N GLY A 181 18.40 -1.67 -13.13
CA GLY A 181 17.42 -1.89 -12.09
C GLY A 181 16.56 -3.14 -12.34
N GLU A 182 15.99 -3.68 -11.28
CA GLU A 182 15.06 -4.81 -11.36
C GLU A 182 13.62 -4.32 -11.48
N VAL A 183 12.87 -4.93 -12.40
CA VAL A 183 11.42 -4.72 -12.51
C VAL A 183 10.72 -5.61 -11.48
N THR A 184 10.21 -5.00 -10.42
CA THR A 184 9.52 -5.72 -9.35
C THR A 184 8.03 -5.46 -9.38
N THR A 185 7.23 -6.52 -9.25
CA THR A 185 5.77 -6.39 -9.08
C THR A 185 5.47 -5.75 -7.72
N GLN A 186 4.58 -4.76 -7.69
CA GLN A 186 4.16 -4.13 -6.44
C GLN A 186 3.56 -5.15 -5.46
N GLU A 187 3.86 -4.97 -4.18
CA GLU A 187 3.28 -5.79 -3.12
C GLU A 187 1.74 -5.72 -3.09
N ALA A 188 1.16 -4.55 -3.38
CA ALA A 188 -0.28 -4.40 -3.49
C ALA A 188 -0.89 -5.28 -4.60
N VAL A 189 -0.23 -5.35 -5.77
CA VAL A 189 -0.65 -6.22 -6.88
C VAL A 189 -0.57 -7.69 -6.47
N LYS A 190 0.53 -8.11 -5.84
CA LYS A 190 0.70 -9.47 -5.32
C LYS A 190 -0.36 -9.82 -4.28
N MET A 191 -0.72 -8.89 -3.40
CA MET A 191 -1.77 -9.10 -2.41
C MET A 191 -3.14 -9.30 -3.05
N VAL A 192 -3.47 -8.52 -4.08
CA VAL A 192 -4.74 -8.63 -4.79
C VAL A 192 -4.79 -9.92 -5.63
N SER A 193 -3.76 -10.22 -6.42
CA SER A 193 -3.72 -11.43 -7.25
C SER A 193 -3.85 -12.71 -6.43
N ASN A 194 -3.22 -12.76 -5.25
CA ASN A 194 -3.15 -13.91 -4.37
C ASN A 194 -4.24 -13.93 -3.28
N SER A 195 -5.33 -13.14 -3.40
CA SER A 195 -6.43 -13.16 -2.39
C SER A 195 -7.01 -14.54 -2.25
N GLY A 196 -6.95 -15.09 -1.03
CA GLY A 196 -7.38 -16.47 -0.74
C GLY A 196 -8.85 -16.59 -0.31
N SER A 197 -9.49 -15.51 0.13
CA SER A 197 -10.88 -15.53 0.59
C SER A 197 -11.70 -14.35 0.04
N SER A 198 -13.03 -14.53 -0.02
CA SER A 198 -13.94 -13.46 -0.41
C SER A 198 -13.85 -12.25 0.53
N THR A 199 -13.62 -12.46 1.82
CA THR A 199 -13.45 -11.38 2.80
C THR A 199 -12.21 -10.55 2.51
N GLU A 200 -11.07 -11.17 2.23
CA GLU A 200 -9.85 -10.47 1.81
C GLU A 200 -10.10 -9.63 0.56
N LEU A 201 -10.73 -10.24 -0.45
CA LEU A 201 -11.02 -9.55 -1.70
C LEU A 201 -11.92 -8.32 -1.50
N ILE A 202 -12.97 -8.43 -0.70
CA ILE A 202 -13.88 -7.31 -0.41
C ILE A 202 -13.15 -6.19 0.34
N LEU A 203 -12.36 -6.52 1.36
CA LEU A 203 -11.61 -5.53 2.12
C LEU A 203 -10.52 -4.85 1.27
N GLN A 204 -9.85 -5.59 0.40
CA GLN A 204 -8.89 -5.03 -0.55
C GLN A 204 -9.58 -4.11 -1.56
N ALA A 205 -10.72 -4.53 -2.12
CA ALA A 205 -11.50 -3.70 -3.03
C ALA A 205 -11.93 -2.39 -2.35
N LEU A 206 -12.49 -2.47 -1.14
CA LEU A 206 -12.86 -1.29 -0.33
C LEU A 206 -11.65 -0.37 -0.09
N SER A 207 -10.52 -0.96 0.32
CA SER A 207 -9.29 -0.23 0.61
C SER A 207 -8.75 0.48 -0.64
N VAL A 208 -8.54 -0.26 -1.74
CA VAL A 208 -7.85 0.24 -2.94
C VAL A 208 -8.73 1.13 -3.80
N MET A 209 -10.02 0.77 -3.94
CA MET A 209 -10.91 1.49 -4.86
C MET A 209 -11.60 2.70 -4.22
N ILE A 210 -11.73 2.74 -2.89
CA ILE A 210 -12.52 3.78 -2.21
C ILE A 210 -11.69 4.52 -1.16
N LEU A 211 -11.16 3.82 -0.14
CA LEU A 211 -10.55 4.47 1.01
C LEU A 211 -9.21 5.12 0.66
N ALA A 212 -8.35 4.45 -0.13
CA ALA A 212 -7.08 5.01 -0.55
C ALA A 212 -7.28 6.28 -1.41
N PRO A 213 -8.08 6.29 -2.49
CA PRO A 213 -8.36 7.50 -3.24
C PRO A 213 -8.88 8.66 -2.38
N ILE A 214 -9.76 8.40 -1.43
CA ILE A 214 -10.27 9.45 -0.53
C ILE A 214 -9.13 10.01 0.33
N ALA A 215 -8.39 9.16 1.02
CA ALA A 215 -7.32 9.59 1.92
C ALA A 215 -6.20 10.32 1.16
N GLU A 216 -5.80 9.78 0.03
CA GLU A 216 -4.72 10.33 -0.79
C GLU A 216 -5.09 11.65 -1.45
N GLU A 217 -6.29 11.79 -2.02
CA GLU A 217 -6.70 13.06 -2.62
C GLU A 217 -6.87 14.16 -1.56
N LEU A 218 -7.44 13.83 -0.43
CA LEU A 218 -7.53 14.78 0.70
C LEU A 218 -6.15 15.25 1.14
N PHE A 219 -5.17 14.35 1.24
CA PHE A 219 -3.82 14.70 1.65
C PHE A 219 -3.06 15.44 0.54
N PHE A 220 -2.93 14.84 -0.65
CA PHE A 220 -2.09 15.40 -1.70
C PHE A 220 -2.68 16.63 -2.33
N ARG A 221 -3.97 16.63 -2.70
CA ARG A 221 -4.61 17.77 -3.37
C ARG A 221 -5.20 18.76 -2.37
N GLY A 222 -5.86 18.23 -1.35
CA GLY A 222 -6.50 19.06 -0.34
C GLY A 222 -5.50 19.75 0.60
N VAL A 223 -4.40 19.09 0.96
CA VAL A 223 -3.46 19.62 1.97
C VAL A 223 -2.14 20.03 1.34
N VAL A 224 -1.36 19.10 0.76
CA VAL A 224 0.01 19.37 0.27
C VAL A 224 0.00 20.39 -0.88
N TYR A 225 -0.72 20.09 -1.95
CA TYR A 225 -0.78 20.94 -3.14
C TYR A 225 -1.27 22.34 -2.81
N THR A 226 -2.38 22.45 -2.08
CA THR A 226 -2.99 23.73 -1.75
C THR A 226 -2.09 24.60 -0.84
N ALA A 227 -1.41 24.00 0.14
CA ALA A 227 -0.49 24.72 1.02
C ALA A 227 0.69 25.33 0.25
N ILE A 228 1.35 24.54 -0.61
CA ILE A 228 2.51 25.01 -1.39
C ILE A 228 2.08 26.07 -2.43
N LYS A 229 0.95 25.84 -3.11
CA LYS A 229 0.39 26.77 -4.07
C LYS A 229 0.10 28.13 -3.45
N GLN A 230 -0.54 28.13 -2.26
CA GLN A 230 -0.92 29.38 -1.58
C GLN A 230 0.25 30.07 -0.88
N ALA A 231 1.34 29.37 -0.62
CA ALA A 231 2.61 29.96 -0.23
C ALA A 231 3.31 30.75 -1.36
N GLY A 232 2.70 30.78 -2.56
CA GLY A 232 3.22 31.55 -3.72
C GLY A 232 4.01 30.72 -4.72
N TYR A 233 4.05 29.40 -4.61
CA TYR A 233 4.87 28.51 -5.46
C TYR A 233 4.01 27.52 -6.27
N PRO A 234 3.14 28.00 -7.22
CA PRO A 234 2.20 27.11 -7.92
C PRO A 234 2.88 26.05 -8.78
N GLY A 235 3.98 26.36 -9.46
CA GLY A 235 4.74 25.38 -10.25
C GLY A 235 5.38 24.30 -9.37
N LEU A 236 5.99 24.71 -8.25
CA LEU A 236 6.53 23.78 -7.27
C LEU A 236 5.44 22.89 -6.67
N ALA A 237 4.26 23.46 -6.40
CA ALA A 237 3.13 22.70 -5.85
C ALA A 237 2.73 21.54 -6.78
N VAL A 238 2.65 21.78 -8.09
CA VAL A 238 2.36 20.73 -9.08
C VAL A 238 3.48 19.68 -9.10
N GLY A 239 4.72 20.09 -9.33
CA GLY A 239 5.86 19.18 -9.49
C GLY A 239 6.11 18.36 -8.23
N PHE A 240 6.23 19.04 -7.08
CA PHE A 240 6.49 18.36 -5.80
C PHE A 240 5.36 17.40 -5.41
N SER A 241 4.10 17.86 -5.45
CA SER A 241 2.97 17.00 -5.07
C SER A 241 2.83 15.80 -5.98
N ALA A 242 3.10 15.94 -7.29
CA ALA A 242 3.01 14.84 -8.24
C ALA A 242 4.13 13.81 -8.05
N ILE A 243 5.39 14.25 -7.93
CA ILE A 243 6.52 13.36 -7.71
C ILE A 243 6.44 12.69 -6.33
N PHE A 244 6.07 13.43 -5.30
CA PHE A 244 5.91 12.88 -3.96
C PHE A 244 4.81 11.79 -3.92
N PHE A 245 3.66 12.06 -4.57
CA PHE A 245 2.60 11.06 -4.73
C PHE A 245 3.11 9.77 -5.39
N ALA A 246 3.85 9.89 -6.49
CA ALA A 246 4.41 8.73 -7.19
C ALA A 246 5.44 7.98 -6.34
N SER A 247 6.30 8.71 -5.62
CA SER A 247 7.42 8.15 -4.84
C SER A 247 6.97 7.29 -3.66
N ILE A 248 5.86 7.61 -3.00
CA ILE A 248 5.35 6.83 -1.86
C ILE A 248 4.83 5.45 -2.25
N HIS A 249 4.62 5.19 -3.55
CA HIS A 249 4.18 3.88 -4.04
C HIS A 249 5.32 2.85 -4.12
N GLY A 250 6.57 3.26 -3.87
CA GLY A 250 7.70 2.34 -3.68
C GLY A 250 8.14 1.54 -4.91
N SER A 251 7.74 1.95 -6.12
CA SER A 251 8.12 1.29 -7.37
C SER A 251 8.65 2.28 -8.39
N LEU A 252 9.89 2.06 -8.87
CA LEU A 252 10.53 2.91 -9.87
C LEU A 252 9.77 2.91 -11.20
N THR A 253 9.20 1.77 -11.58
CA THR A 253 8.45 1.63 -12.83
C THR A 253 7.15 2.42 -12.84
N LEU A 254 6.62 2.77 -11.66
CA LEU A 254 5.39 3.53 -11.53
C LEU A 254 5.59 5.04 -11.37
N ILE A 255 6.84 5.50 -11.26
CA ILE A 255 7.11 6.94 -11.09
C ILE A 255 6.50 7.76 -12.24
N LEU A 256 6.74 7.37 -13.50
CA LEU A 256 6.21 8.12 -14.65
C LEU A 256 4.68 8.08 -14.73
N PRO A 257 4.02 6.91 -14.75
CA PRO A 257 2.57 6.87 -14.87
C PRO A 257 1.85 7.53 -13.69
N LEU A 258 2.33 7.34 -12.45
CA LEU A 258 1.69 7.95 -11.28
C LEU A 258 1.96 9.46 -11.17
N THR A 259 3.12 9.95 -11.62
CA THR A 259 3.37 11.39 -11.73
C THR A 259 2.41 12.03 -12.71
N LEU A 260 2.19 11.42 -13.89
CA LEU A 260 1.23 11.95 -14.85
C LEU A 260 -0.21 11.87 -14.33
N LEU A 261 -0.60 10.76 -13.69
CA LEU A 261 -1.90 10.65 -13.02
C LEU A 261 -2.07 11.80 -12.01
N ALA A 262 -1.06 12.03 -11.18
CA ALA A 262 -1.10 13.08 -10.17
C ALA A 262 -1.31 14.48 -10.78
N ILE A 263 -0.68 14.77 -11.91
CA ILE A 263 -0.87 16.02 -12.65
C ILE A 263 -2.31 16.13 -13.17
N VAL A 264 -2.86 15.05 -13.74
CA VAL A 264 -4.26 15.00 -14.19
C VAL A 264 -5.23 15.23 -13.03
N LEU A 265 -4.97 14.64 -11.86
CA LEU A 265 -5.79 14.82 -10.66
C LEU A 265 -5.72 16.26 -10.11
N ILE A 266 -4.55 16.91 -10.16
CA ILE A 266 -4.42 18.32 -9.84
C ILE A 266 -5.20 19.18 -10.87
N TRP A 267 -5.06 18.87 -12.14
CA TRP A 267 -5.74 19.61 -13.20
C TRP A 267 -7.28 19.58 -13.06
N ILE A 268 -7.86 18.40 -12.80
CA ILE A 268 -9.30 18.28 -12.61
C ILE A 268 -9.77 18.97 -11.32
N TYR A 269 -8.97 18.93 -10.25
CA TYR A 269 -9.24 19.66 -9.02
C TYR A 269 -9.29 21.18 -9.28
N GLU A 270 -8.32 21.73 -10.02
CA GLU A 270 -8.30 23.15 -10.39
C GLU A 270 -9.51 23.55 -11.27
N LYS A 271 -9.89 22.68 -12.21
CA LYS A 271 -11.01 22.96 -13.13
C LYS A 271 -12.36 22.94 -12.42
N THR A 272 -12.55 22.00 -11.50
CA THR A 272 -13.86 21.83 -10.83
C THR A 272 -13.93 22.60 -9.51
N GLY A 273 -12.82 22.89 -8.87
CA GLY A 273 -12.76 23.45 -7.53
C GLY A 273 -13.33 22.54 -6.45
N SER A 274 -13.46 21.23 -6.74
CA SER A 274 -14.03 20.24 -5.84
C SER A 274 -13.13 19.00 -5.73
N ILE A 275 -12.82 18.61 -4.51
CA ILE A 275 -12.00 17.41 -4.23
C ILE A 275 -12.67 16.10 -4.68
N PHE A 276 -14.00 16.09 -4.82
CA PHE A 276 -14.74 14.93 -5.28
C PHE A 276 -14.38 14.53 -6.72
N ALA A 277 -14.03 15.49 -7.58
CA ALA A 277 -13.66 15.18 -8.95
C ALA A 277 -12.38 14.35 -9.06
N PRO A 278 -11.24 14.74 -8.48
CA PRO A 278 -10.05 13.89 -8.49
C PRO A 278 -10.22 12.58 -7.72
N ILE A 279 -11.00 12.54 -6.62
CA ILE A 279 -11.35 11.28 -5.94
C ILE A 279 -12.06 10.32 -6.90
N LEU A 280 -13.01 10.78 -7.70
CA LEU A 280 -13.72 9.94 -8.66
C LEU A 280 -12.83 9.46 -9.81
N VAL A 281 -11.96 10.32 -10.36
CA VAL A 281 -10.98 9.92 -11.37
C VAL A 281 -10.09 8.81 -10.82
N HIS A 282 -9.52 9.03 -9.64
CA HIS A 282 -8.60 8.11 -8.99
C HIS A 282 -9.29 6.78 -8.62
N ALA A 283 -10.47 6.83 -8.01
CA ALA A 283 -11.26 5.65 -7.66
C ALA A 283 -11.62 4.82 -8.90
N THR A 284 -12.00 5.47 -10.00
CA THR A 284 -12.31 4.79 -11.28
C THR A 284 -11.07 4.13 -11.85
N PHE A 285 -9.94 4.84 -11.89
CA PHE A 285 -8.65 4.29 -12.32
C PHE A 285 -8.27 3.06 -11.49
N ASN A 286 -8.33 3.15 -10.16
CA ASN A 286 -8.01 2.04 -9.27
C ASN A 286 -8.99 0.87 -9.40
N ALA A 287 -10.28 1.14 -9.60
CA ALA A 287 -11.29 0.09 -9.80
C ALA A 287 -11.02 -0.72 -11.06
N VAL A 288 -10.66 -0.06 -12.16
CA VAL A 288 -10.30 -0.76 -13.41
C VAL A 288 -9.05 -1.60 -13.22
N ASN A 289 -7.98 -1.03 -12.64
CA ASN A 289 -6.74 -1.78 -12.38
C ASN A 289 -6.98 -2.98 -11.45
N PHE A 290 -7.72 -2.80 -10.36
CA PHE A 290 -8.08 -3.88 -9.44
C PHE A 290 -8.82 -5.01 -10.16
N THR A 291 -9.79 -4.66 -11.01
CA THR A 291 -10.55 -5.62 -11.80
C THR A 291 -9.66 -6.34 -12.80
N MET A 292 -8.76 -5.63 -13.48
CA MET A 292 -7.80 -6.22 -14.43
C MET A 292 -6.86 -7.21 -13.74
N ILE A 293 -6.29 -6.85 -12.58
CA ILE A 293 -5.43 -7.74 -11.79
C ILE A 293 -6.16 -9.06 -11.44
N LYS A 294 -7.45 -8.97 -11.13
CA LYS A 294 -8.24 -10.16 -10.74
C LYS A 294 -8.68 -11.02 -11.92
N LEU A 295 -9.08 -10.40 -13.02
CA LEU A 295 -9.63 -11.11 -14.19
C LEU A 295 -8.56 -11.53 -15.18
N LEU A 296 -7.43 -10.81 -15.25
CA LEU A 296 -6.36 -11.02 -16.23
C LEU A 296 -4.98 -11.07 -15.56
N PRO A 297 -4.77 -11.95 -14.57
CA PRO A 297 -3.52 -11.99 -13.81
C PRO A 297 -2.29 -12.27 -14.70
N GLU A 298 -2.45 -12.99 -15.79
CA GLU A 298 -1.38 -13.31 -16.74
C GLU A 298 -0.86 -12.08 -17.53
N MET A 299 -1.67 -11.04 -17.66
CA MET A 299 -1.28 -9.80 -18.35
C MET A 299 -0.55 -8.81 -17.42
N MET A 300 -0.52 -9.09 -16.11
CA MET A 300 -0.02 -8.18 -15.09
C MET A 300 1.31 -8.65 -14.44
N ASN A 301 1.80 -9.81 -14.83
CA ASN A 301 3.09 -10.42 -14.42
C ASN A 301 4.16 -10.17 -15.54
#